data_83626530acdf94f7aec9852d684ac0e4
#
_entry.id   83626530acdf94f7aec9852d684ac0e4
#
_cell.length_a   1.000
_cell.length_b   1.000
_cell.length_c   1.000
_cell.angle_alpha   90.00
_cell.angle_beta   90.00
_cell.angle_gamma   90.00
#
_symmetry.space_group_name_H-M   'P 1'
#
loop_
_entity.id
_entity.type
_entity.pdbx_description
1 polymer ?
#
loop_
_entity_poly.entity_id
_entity_poly.type
_entity_poly.pdbx_seq_one_letter_code
_entity_poly.pdbx_strand_id
1 'polypeptide(L)'
;GTTWKRKTVTTEQAKISRGHKFSGIWLIPLLALVLGIYLVAHTWLNEGPEIEIAFMTADGLEQGKTKVKYRNVDMGVVEEVRLNDAFDGVIAKVKLDRQALPLLREDTRFWVITARVGADNVSGLDTLLSGADIQLAPGTADNDARNFVGLEQPPETPAGAPGLRLQLTSDRASSVGTGDAVLFKGYKVGRVESMQFN
;
A
#
# COMPACT_ATOMS: atom_id res chain seq x y z
N GLY A 1 -94.92 -24.07 45.35
CA GLY A 1 -94.45 -23.44 44.13
C GLY A 1 -93.10 -22.83 44.34
N THR A 2 -92.03 -23.55 43.97
CA THR A 2 -90.65 -23.11 44.12
C THR A 2 -90.13 -22.63 42.78
N THR A 3 -90.01 -21.32 42.59
CA THR A 3 -89.41 -20.74 41.38
C THR A 3 -87.95 -20.73 41.45
N TRP A 4 -87.24 -21.51 40.55
CA TRP A 4 -85.85 -21.47 40.33
C TRP A 4 -85.47 -20.28 39.45
N LYS A 5 -84.75 -19.30 39.99
CA LYS A 5 -84.10 -18.21 39.21
C LYS A 5 -82.81 -18.78 38.52
N ARG A 6 -82.82 -18.83 37.21
CA ARG A 6 -81.58 -19.10 36.42
C ARG A 6 -80.66 -17.89 36.50
N LYS A 7 -79.46 -18.09 37.05
CA LYS A 7 -78.40 -17.13 36.91
C LYS A 7 -77.77 -17.26 35.52
N THR A 8 -77.92 -16.23 34.76
CA THR A 8 -77.18 -16.09 33.51
C THR A 8 -75.72 -15.88 33.83
N VAL A 9 -74.87 -16.80 33.41
CA VAL A 9 -73.44 -16.68 33.47
C VAL A 9 -73.00 -15.85 32.28
N THR A 10 -72.58 -14.62 32.54
CA THR A 10 -71.95 -13.77 31.55
C THR A 10 -70.58 -14.28 31.30
N THR A 11 -70.31 -14.84 30.13
CA THR A 11 -68.97 -15.19 29.67
C THR A 11 -68.18 -13.95 29.36
N GLU A 12 -67.32 -13.54 30.29
CA GLU A 12 -66.37 -12.47 30.08
C GLU A 12 -65.28 -12.99 29.14
N GLN A 13 -65.30 -12.50 27.88
CA GLN A 13 -64.28 -12.83 26.91
C GLN A 13 -62.98 -12.15 27.32
N ALA A 14 -61.99 -12.95 27.75
CA ALA A 14 -60.67 -12.48 28.02
C ALA A 14 -60.03 -11.91 26.75
N LYS A 15 -59.90 -10.60 26.66
CA LYS A 15 -59.22 -9.86 25.58
C LYS A 15 -57.71 -10.10 25.71
N ILE A 16 -57.18 -11.06 24.99
CA ILE A 16 -55.73 -11.32 24.91
C ILE A 16 -55.11 -10.17 24.08
N SER A 17 -54.65 -9.15 24.76
CA SER A 17 -53.83 -8.11 24.18
C SER A 17 -52.40 -8.71 23.91
N ARG A 18 -52.18 -9.12 22.65
CA ARG A 18 -50.82 -9.42 22.15
C ARG A 18 -50.06 -8.12 21.96
N GLY A 19 -49.65 -7.50 23.02
CA GLY A 19 -48.64 -6.47 22.97
C GLY A 19 -47.30 -7.14 22.63
N HIS A 20 -46.81 -6.92 21.41
CA HIS A 20 -45.42 -7.22 21.10
C HIS A 20 -44.53 -6.32 21.95
N LYS A 21 -44.28 -6.74 23.19
CA LYS A 21 -43.24 -6.13 24.02
C LYS A 21 -41.92 -6.59 23.42
N PHE A 22 -41.28 -5.71 22.64
CA PHE A 22 -39.87 -5.90 22.31
C PHE A 22 -39.13 -6.14 23.62
N SER A 23 -38.77 -7.39 23.85
CA SER A 23 -38.00 -7.75 25.04
C SER A 23 -36.65 -7.06 24.89
N GLY A 24 -36.28 -6.21 25.86
CA GLY A 24 -34.99 -5.51 25.87
C GLY A 24 -33.76 -6.44 25.84
N ILE A 25 -34.01 -7.75 26.05
CA ILE A 25 -33.00 -8.82 25.90
C ILE A 25 -32.41 -8.85 24.48
N TRP A 26 -33.21 -8.52 23.45
CA TRP A 26 -32.73 -8.51 22.06
C TRP A 26 -31.90 -7.28 21.70
N LEU A 27 -31.86 -6.28 22.59
CA LEU A 27 -31.11 -5.04 22.36
C LEU A 27 -29.60 -5.32 22.43
N ILE A 28 -29.15 -6.23 23.32
CA ILE A 28 -27.74 -6.60 23.46
C ILE A 28 -27.20 -7.31 22.21
N PRO A 29 -27.82 -8.40 21.70
CA PRO A 29 -27.36 -9.04 20.47
C PRO A 29 -27.48 -8.13 19.25
N LEU A 30 -28.49 -7.27 19.17
CA LEU A 30 -28.63 -6.29 18.10
C LEU A 30 -27.48 -5.28 18.13
N LEU A 31 -27.15 -4.74 19.31
CA LEU A 31 -26.03 -3.82 19.48
C LEU A 31 -24.70 -4.48 19.09
N ALA A 32 -24.49 -5.73 19.51
CA ALA A 32 -23.31 -6.51 19.14
C ALA A 32 -23.22 -6.74 17.63
N LEU A 33 -24.36 -7.03 16.97
CA LEU A 33 -24.42 -7.19 15.53
C LEU A 33 -24.06 -5.89 14.80
N VAL A 34 -24.67 -4.76 15.22
CA VAL A 34 -24.39 -3.45 14.64
C VAL A 34 -22.92 -3.07 14.82
N LEU A 35 -22.35 -3.31 16.02
CA LEU A 35 -20.95 -3.06 16.28
C LEU A 35 -20.05 -3.95 15.41
N GLY A 36 -20.40 -5.23 15.26
CA GLY A 36 -19.68 -6.15 14.39
C GLY A 36 -19.69 -5.71 12.92
N ILE A 37 -20.85 -5.35 12.41
CA ILE A 37 -20.99 -4.82 11.04
C ILE A 37 -20.20 -3.52 10.88
N TYR A 38 -20.26 -2.62 11.87
CA TYR A 38 -19.51 -1.37 11.85
C TYR A 38 -18.00 -1.61 11.80
N LEU A 39 -17.47 -2.54 12.63
CA LEU A 39 -16.04 -2.87 12.64
C LEU A 39 -15.59 -3.48 11.30
N VAL A 40 -16.37 -4.40 10.74
CA VAL A 40 -16.06 -5.01 9.42
C VAL A 40 -16.10 -3.94 8.33
N ALA A 41 -17.13 -3.13 8.28
CA ALA A 41 -17.24 -2.04 7.31
C ALA A 41 -16.11 -1.02 7.46
N HIS A 42 -15.76 -0.65 8.68
CA HIS A 42 -14.67 0.27 8.96
C HIS A 42 -13.31 -0.29 8.52
N THR A 43 -13.06 -1.59 8.74
CA THR A 43 -11.84 -2.25 8.28
C THR A 43 -11.76 -2.23 6.75
N TRP A 44 -12.81 -2.66 6.07
CA TRP A 44 -12.86 -2.69 4.60
C TRP A 44 -12.75 -1.31 3.95
N LEU A 45 -13.39 -0.30 4.53
CA LEU A 45 -13.34 1.07 4.01
C LEU A 45 -11.97 1.73 4.22
N ASN A 46 -11.18 1.26 5.19
CA ASN A 46 -9.85 1.78 5.48
C ASN A 46 -8.72 0.94 4.87
N GLU A 47 -9.04 -0.18 4.22
CA GLU A 47 -8.04 -0.95 3.48
C GLU A 47 -7.44 -0.10 2.36
N GLY A 48 -6.12 -0.08 2.32
CA GLY A 48 -5.37 0.59 1.27
C GLY A 48 -5.27 -0.28 0.01
N PRO A 49 -4.67 0.24 -1.04
CA PRO A 49 -4.51 -0.48 -2.29
C PRO A 49 -3.48 -1.59 -2.17
N GLU A 50 -3.76 -2.71 -2.84
CA GLU A 50 -2.77 -3.74 -3.13
C GLU A 50 -2.10 -3.43 -4.47
N ILE A 51 -0.77 -3.61 -4.51
CA ILE A 51 0.04 -3.47 -5.72
C ILE A 51 0.95 -4.68 -5.88
N GLU A 52 1.38 -4.93 -7.10
CA GLU A 52 2.40 -5.91 -7.42
C GLU A 52 3.65 -5.22 -7.97
N ILE A 53 4.81 -5.60 -7.45
CA ILE A 53 6.09 -5.05 -7.88
C ILE A 53 6.96 -6.23 -8.34
N ALA A 54 7.35 -6.23 -9.60
CA ALA A 54 8.26 -7.22 -10.16
C ALA A 54 9.71 -6.77 -9.91
N PHE A 55 10.52 -7.62 -9.27
CA PHE A 55 11.94 -7.44 -9.07
C PHE A 55 12.70 -8.59 -9.74
N MET A 56 13.98 -8.39 -10.06
CA MET A 56 14.84 -9.46 -10.59
C MET A 56 15.21 -10.47 -9.50
N THR A 57 15.37 -10.01 -8.26
CA THR A 57 15.71 -10.85 -7.11
C THR A 57 14.89 -10.50 -5.89
N ALA A 58 14.78 -11.46 -4.95
CA ALA A 58 14.10 -11.26 -3.66
C ALA A 58 15.06 -10.88 -2.54
N ASP A 59 16.27 -10.37 -2.84
CA ASP A 59 17.31 -10.13 -1.85
C ASP A 59 16.83 -9.22 -0.73
N GLY A 60 16.72 -9.81 0.46
CA GLY A 60 16.27 -9.13 1.68
C GLY A 60 14.76 -8.90 1.77
N LEU A 61 13.96 -9.29 0.77
CA LEU A 61 12.50 -9.18 0.84
C LEU A 61 11.93 -10.31 1.72
N GLU A 62 11.29 -9.94 2.81
CA GLU A 62 10.65 -10.86 3.73
C GLU A 62 9.16 -10.53 3.87
N GLN A 63 8.33 -11.56 3.68
CA GLN A 63 6.89 -11.46 3.88
C GLN A 63 6.54 -11.03 5.31
N GLY A 64 5.68 -10.03 5.45
CA GLY A 64 5.23 -9.51 6.73
C GLY A 64 6.22 -8.60 7.47
N LYS A 65 7.47 -8.47 6.97
CA LYS A 65 8.51 -7.66 7.61
C LYS A 65 8.98 -6.51 6.75
N THR A 66 9.22 -6.75 5.45
CA THR A 66 9.68 -5.70 4.53
C THR A 66 8.61 -4.63 4.39
N LYS A 67 8.98 -3.40 4.72
CA LYS A 67 8.11 -2.24 4.65
C LYS A 67 8.32 -1.46 3.37
N VAL A 68 7.26 -0.84 2.88
CA VAL A 68 7.35 0.17 1.84
C VAL A 68 7.37 1.54 2.48
N LYS A 69 8.38 2.35 2.15
CA LYS A 69 8.59 3.66 2.75
C LYS A 69 8.64 4.77 1.70
N TYR A 70 8.08 5.90 2.06
CA TYR A 70 8.27 7.16 1.35
C TYR A 70 8.76 8.22 2.31
N ARG A 71 9.95 8.79 2.04
CA ARG A 71 10.62 9.77 2.93
C ARG A 71 10.73 9.28 4.38
N ASN A 72 11.09 8.02 4.58
CA ASN A 72 11.17 7.36 5.89
C ASN A 72 9.84 7.19 6.65
N VAL A 73 8.69 7.43 5.98
CA VAL A 73 7.36 7.13 6.55
C VAL A 73 6.91 5.78 6.01
N ASP A 74 6.46 4.91 6.90
CA ASP A 74 5.89 3.62 6.54
C ASP A 74 4.58 3.85 5.75
N MET A 75 4.51 3.28 4.56
CA MET A 75 3.38 3.41 3.64
C MET A 75 2.69 2.07 3.35
N GLY A 76 3.25 0.98 3.85
CA GLY A 76 2.72 -0.36 3.66
C GLY A 76 3.73 -1.46 3.97
N VAL A 77 3.33 -2.70 3.72
CA VAL A 77 4.10 -3.91 4.01
C VAL A 77 3.98 -4.92 2.87
N VAL A 78 5.04 -5.69 2.65
CA VAL A 78 5.03 -6.83 1.72
C VAL A 78 4.22 -7.96 2.33
N GLU A 79 3.10 -8.34 1.68
CA GLU A 79 2.24 -9.44 2.14
C GLU A 79 2.71 -10.80 1.62
N GLU A 80 3.23 -10.83 0.40
CA GLU A 80 3.65 -12.06 -0.27
C GLU A 80 4.83 -11.80 -1.20
N VAL A 81 5.74 -12.76 -1.27
CA VAL A 81 6.82 -12.78 -2.26
C VAL A 81 6.75 -14.12 -2.98
N ARG A 82 6.57 -14.09 -4.30
CA ARG A 82 6.47 -15.29 -5.14
C ARG A 82 7.36 -15.17 -6.37
N LEU A 83 7.76 -16.29 -6.95
CA LEU A 83 8.40 -16.28 -8.27
C LEU A 83 7.38 -15.85 -9.34
N ASN A 84 7.87 -15.20 -10.37
CA ASN A 84 7.05 -14.95 -11.55
C ASN A 84 6.86 -16.23 -12.38
N ASP A 85 5.97 -16.21 -13.35
CA ASP A 85 5.64 -17.39 -14.18
C ASP A 85 6.81 -17.85 -15.05
N ALA A 86 7.73 -16.95 -15.38
CA ALA A 86 8.91 -17.24 -16.20
C ALA A 86 10.10 -17.78 -15.38
N PHE A 87 10.02 -17.76 -14.05
CA PHE A 87 11.08 -18.14 -13.12
C PHE A 87 12.39 -17.33 -13.25
N ASP A 88 12.30 -16.13 -13.83
CA ASP A 88 13.43 -15.22 -14.02
C ASP A 88 13.38 -13.97 -13.13
N GLY A 89 12.39 -13.90 -12.23
CA GLY A 89 12.20 -12.81 -11.29
C GLY A 89 11.20 -13.15 -10.19
N VAL A 90 10.95 -12.19 -9.34
CA VAL A 90 10.00 -12.30 -8.22
C VAL A 90 8.95 -11.21 -8.31
N ILE A 91 7.77 -11.53 -7.82
CA ILE A 91 6.67 -10.58 -7.66
C ILE A 91 6.44 -10.41 -6.17
N ALA A 92 6.61 -9.19 -5.69
CA ALA A 92 6.24 -8.79 -4.35
C ALA A 92 4.83 -8.20 -4.37
N LYS A 93 3.89 -8.86 -3.68
CA LYS A 93 2.56 -8.32 -3.43
C LYS A 93 2.63 -7.46 -2.17
N VAL A 94 2.24 -6.21 -2.30
CA VAL A 94 2.37 -5.20 -1.25
C VAL A 94 1.00 -4.64 -0.93
N LYS A 95 0.66 -4.62 0.34
CA LYS A 95 -0.49 -3.89 0.87
C LYS A 95 -0.03 -2.53 1.36
N LEU A 96 -0.55 -1.49 0.73
CA LEU A 96 -0.22 -0.11 1.07
C LEU A 96 -1.32 0.51 1.94
N ASP A 97 -0.96 1.54 2.67
CA ASP A 97 -1.92 2.38 3.35
C ASP A 97 -2.70 3.25 2.35
N ARG A 98 -3.90 3.63 2.71
CA ARG A 98 -4.75 4.47 1.86
C ARG A 98 -4.10 5.81 1.47
N GLN A 99 -3.26 6.34 2.34
CA GLN A 99 -2.50 7.57 2.07
C GLN A 99 -1.50 7.45 0.90
N ALA A 100 -1.14 6.22 0.48
CA ALA A 100 -0.27 5.98 -0.66
C ALA A 100 -0.98 6.12 -2.01
N LEU A 101 -2.31 6.11 -2.06
CA LEU A 101 -3.09 6.18 -3.30
C LEU A 101 -2.65 7.29 -4.27
N PRO A 102 -2.46 8.55 -3.81
CA PRO A 102 -2.06 9.63 -4.72
C PRO A 102 -0.64 9.48 -5.29
N LEU A 103 0.16 8.58 -4.70
CA LEU A 103 1.56 8.36 -5.09
C LEU A 103 1.71 7.27 -6.15
N LEU A 104 0.63 6.49 -6.43
CA LEU A 104 0.64 5.34 -7.32
C LEU A 104 0.29 5.74 -8.75
N ARG A 105 1.27 6.24 -9.48
CA ARG A 105 1.17 6.60 -10.88
C ARG A 105 1.94 5.60 -11.75
N GLU A 106 1.66 5.55 -13.05
CA GLU A 106 2.36 4.65 -13.98
C GLU A 106 3.89 4.78 -13.95
N ASP A 107 4.40 6.00 -13.68
CA ASP A 107 5.82 6.31 -13.60
C ASP A 107 6.37 6.29 -12.15
N THR A 108 5.58 5.80 -11.17
CA THR A 108 6.05 5.58 -9.79
C THR A 108 7.14 4.52 -9.78
N ARG A 109 8.21 4.77 -9.06
CA ARG A 109 9.39 3.90 -9.00
C ARG A 109 9.56 3.33 -7.61
N PHE A 110 9.93 2.05 -7.57
CA PHE A 110 10.22 1.31 -6.36
C PHE A 110 11.62 0.70 -6.46
N TRP A 111 12.35 0.67 -5.36
CA TRP A 111 13.65 -0.02 -5.27
C TRP A 111 13.87 -0.54 -3.87
N VAL A 112 14.70 -1.59 -3.75
CA VAL A 112 15.02 -2.22 -2.47
C VAL A 112 16.25 -1.56 -1.88
N ILE A 113 16.19 -1.20 -0.60
CA ILE A 113 17.34 -0.80 0.20
C ILE A 113 17.65 -1.91 1.20
N THR A 114 18.84 -2.49 1.07
CA THR A 114 19.39 -3.44 2.03
C THR A 114 20.49 -2.78 2.85
N ALA A 115 20.71 -3.26 4.07
CA ALA A 115 21.87 -2.84 4.86
C ALA A 115 23.16 -3.18 4.10
N ARG A 116 23.96 -2.18 3.80
CA ARG A 116 25.30 -2.37 3.23
C ARG A 116 26.34 -1.88 4.23
N VAL A 117 27.14 -2.81 4.71
CA VAL A 117 28.30 -2.50 5.56
C VAL A 117 29.52 -2.57 4.66
N GLY A 118 30.03 -1.42 4.25
CA GLY A 118 31.29 -1.29 3.51
C GLY A 118 32.39 -0.72 4.39
N ALA A 119 33.67 -0.92 3.99
CA ALA A 119 34.82 -0.42 4.74
C ALA A 119 34.87 1.10 4.87
N ASP A 120 34.27 1.80 3.89
CA ASP A 120 34.35 3.27 3.78
C ASP A 120 33.00 3.98 4.12
N ASN A 121 31.90 3.25 4.22
CA ASN A 121 30.61 3.85 4.51
C ASN A 121 29.64 2.83 5.11
N VAL A 122 28.93 3.22 6.16
CA VAL A 122 27.85 2.43 6.76
C VAL A 122 26.56 3.13 6.45
N SER A 123 25.73 2.54 5.58
CA SER A 123 24.41 3.06 5.23
C SER A 123 23.35 1.99 5.49
N GLY A 124 22.12 2.44 5.80
CA GLY A 124 21.02 1.51 6.05
C GLY A 124 21.11 0.78 7.40
N LEU A 125 21.71 1.40 8.44
CA LEU A 125 21.80 0.79 9.78
C LEU A 125 20.44 0.43 10.38
N ASP A 126 19.40 1.15 10.02
CA ASP A 126 18.02 0.90 10.38
C ASP A 126 17.50 -0.42 9.78
N THR A 127 18.03 -0.84 8.63
CA THR A 127 17.65 -2.11 7.99
C THR A 127 18.37 -3.34 8.55
N LEU A 128 19.41 -3.16 9.40
CA LEU A 128 20.07 -4.29 10.06
C LEU A 128 19.16 -5.05 11.03
N LEU A 129 18.20 -4.35 11.63
CA LEU A 129 17.26 -4.93 12.57
C LEU A 129 15.89 -5.23 11.92
N SER A 130 15.49 -4.45 10.92
CA SER A 130 14.19 -4.55 10.25
C SER A 130 14.19 -5.35 8.94
N GLY A 131 15.36 -5.74 8.43
CA GLY A 131 15.50 -6.32 7.10
C GLY A 131 15.57 -5.26 6.01
N ALA A 132 15.35 -5.65 4.75
CA ALA A 132 15.26 -4.71 3.63
C ALA A 132 13.99 -3.89 3.67
N ASP A 133 14.08 -2.65 3.22
CA ASP A 133 12.94 -1.77 2.98
C ASP A 133 12.78 -1.51 1.48
N ILE A 134 11.54 -1.39 1.02
CA ILE A 134 11.25 -0.91 -0.33
C ILE A 134 11.03 0.59 -0.24
N GLN A 135 11.79 1.37 -0.98
CA GLN A 135 11.58 2.81 -1.10
C GLN A 135 10.70 3.11 -2.30
N LEU A 136 9.91 4.17 -2.18
CA LEU A 136 9.00 4.65 -3.20
C LEU A 136 9.39 6.08 -3.61
N ALA A 137 9.42 6.33 -4.90
CA ALA A 137 9.43 7.68 -5.47
C ALA A 137 8.14 7.88 -6.27
N PRO A 138 7.30 8.86 -5.90
CA PRO A 138 6.04 9.09 -6.58
C PRO A 138 6.27 9.53 -8.02
N GLY A 139 5.41 9.07 -8.92
CA GLY A 139 5.36 9.52 -10.28
C GLY A 139 4.60 10.82 -10.45
N THR A 140 4.59 11.31 -11.68
CA THR A 140 3.89 12.54 -12.12
C THR A 140 2.89 12.29 -13.23
N ALA A 141 2.77 11.04 -13.70
CA ALA A 141 1.80 10.64 -14.72
C ALA A 141 0.35 10.84 -14.24
N ASP A 142 -0.56 11.05 -15.17
CA ASP A 142 -1.98 11.26 -14.85
C ASP A 142 -2.70 9.96 -14.50
N ASN A 143 -2.22 8.83 -15.02
CA ASN A 143 -2.85 7.53 -14.84
C ASN A 143 -2.36 6.83 -13.57
N ASP A 144 -3.31 6.19 -12.88
CA ASP A 144 -3.02 5.32 -11.74
C ASP A 144 -2.54 3.95 -12.23
N ALA A 145 -1.64 3.32 -11.46
CA ALA A 145 -1.17 1.98 -11.73
C ALA A 145 -1.19 1.10 -10.48
N ARG A 146 -1.17 -0.22 -10.68
CA ARG A 146 -1.11 -1.22 -9.61
C ARG A 146 0.02 -2.22 -9.82
N ASN A 147 0.55 -2.31 -11.04
CA ASN A 147 1.64 -3.20 -11.39
C ASN A 147 2.85 -2.35 -11.74
N PHE A 148 3.97 -2.66 -11.10
CA PHE A 148 5.20 -1.90 -11.23
C PHE A 148 6.38 -2.82 -11.49
N VAL A 149 7.44 -2.24 -12.06
CA VAL A 149 8.74 -2.88 -12.16
C VAL A 149 9.67 -2.20 -11.17
N GLY A 150 10.22 -2.96 -10.25
CA GLY A 150 11.19 -2.48 -9.28
C GLY A 150 12.55 -2.23 -9.94
N LEU A 151 13.23 -1.21 -9.44
CA LEU A 151 14.59 -0.89 -9.87
C LEU A 151 15.60 -1.66 -8.99
N GLU A 152 16.70 -2.09 -9.59
CA GLU A 152 17.81 -2.72 -8.85
C GLU A 152 18.60 -1.73 -7.98
N GLN A 153 18.56 -0.47 -8.37
CA GLN A 153 19.28 0.61 -7.70
C GLN A 153 18.38 1.83 -7.54
N PRO A 154 18.61 2.65 -6.51
CA PRO A 154 17.94 3.93 -6.36
C PRO A 154 18.05 4.76 -7.65
N PRO A 155 17.00 5.44 -8.07
CA PRO A 155 17.09 6.35 -9.21
C PRO A 155 18.12 7.45 -8.91
N GLU A 156 19.02 7.67 -9.82
CA GLU A 156 20.08 8.69 -9.71
C GLU A 156 19.53 10.09 -9.43
N THR A 157 18.34 10.38 -9.98
CA THR A 157 17.64 11.65 -9.77
C THR A 157 16.25 11.37 -9.23
N PRO A 158 15.88 11.91 -8.06
CA PRO A 158 14.53 11.79 -7.55
C PRO A 158 13.50 12.33 -8.55
N ALA A 159 12.37 11.65 -8.68
CA ALA A 159 11.27 12.16 -9.50
C ALA A 159 10.85 13.54 -8.99
N GLY A 160 10.74 14.53 -9.90
CA GLY A 160 10.39 15.90 -9.54
C GLY A 160 11.53 16.71 -8.90
N ALA A 161 12.79 16.21 -8.93
CA ALA A 161 13.91 17.03 -8.48
C ALA A 161 13.96 18.37 -9.26
N PRO A 162 14.08 19.50 -8.56
CA PRO A 162 14.19 20.79 -9.23
C PRO A 162 15.46 20.85 -10.06
N GLY A 163 15.35 21.28 -11.30
CA GLY A 163 16.48 21.39 -12.20
C GLY A 163 16.06 21.56 -13.65
N LEU A 164 16.99 22.02 -14.48
CA LEU A 164 16.78 22.12 -15.90
C LEU A 164 17.14 20.78 -16.56
N ARG A 165 16.17 20.17 -17.25
CA ARG A 165 16.40 18.98 -18.07
C ARG A 165 16.71 19.41 -19.49
N LEU A 166 17.88 19.00 -19.98
CA LEU A 166 18.36 19.30 -21.33
C LEU A 166 18.55 17.97 -22.08
N GLN A 167 18.03 17.92 -23.29
CA GLN A 167 18.34 16.84 -24.22
C GLN A 167 19.48 17.30 -25.14
N LEU A 168 20.57 16.55 -25.12
CA LEU A 168 21.72 16.75 -25.95
C LEU A 168 21.84 15.66 -26.98
N THR A 169 22.06 15.98 -28.23
CA THR A 169 22.34 15.03 -29.30
C THR A 169 23.80 15.14 -29.72
N SER A 170 24.47 14.03 -29.84
CA SER A 170 25.86 13.95 -30.25
C SER A 170 26.09 12.75 -31.17
N ASP A 171 26.91 12.93 -32.17
CA ASP A 171 27.32 11.80 -33.07
C ASP A 171 28.32 10.86 -32.41
N ARG A 172 28.87 11.20 -31.25
CA ARG A 172 29.84 10.41 -30.49
C ARG A 172 29.57 10.52 -29.00
N ALA A 173 29.33 9.40 -28.36
CA ALA A 173 29.10 9.31 -26.94
C ALA A 173 30.10 8.34 -26.27
N SER A 174 31.33 8.27 -26.75
CA SER A 174 32.30 7.22 -26.46
C SER A 174 32.72 7.04 -25.00
N SER A 175 32.46 8.02 -24.12
CA SER A 175 32.85 7.95 -22.71
C SER A 175 31.79 8.48 -21.76
N VAL A 176 30.59 8.75 -22.27
CA VAL A 176 29.49 9.27 -21.43
C VAL A 176 28.53 8.14 -21.13
N GLY A 177 28.20 7.97 -19.84
CA GLY A 177 27.23 6.99 -19.36
C GLY A 177 26.10 7.64 -18.54
N THR A 178 25.04 6.89 -18.32
CA THR A 178 23.99 7.28 -17.36
C THR A 178 24.60 7.41 -15.97
N GLY A 179 24.29 8.48 -15.25
CA GLY A 179 24.85 8.77 -13.93
C GLY A 179 26.10 9.68 -13.96
N ASP A 180 26.75 9.84 -15.11
CA ASP A 180 27.95 10.66 -15.22
C ASP A 180 27.70 12.12 -14.82
N ALA A 181 28.70 12.71 -14.17
CA ALA A 181 28.63 14.08 -13.70
C ALA A 181 28.82 15.07 -14.86
N VAL A 182 27.92 16.01 -14.99
CA VAL A 182 28.11 17.19 -15.86
C VAL A 182 28.86 18.27 -15.08
N LEU A 183 30.01 18.65 -15.57
CA LEU A 183 30.88 19.62 -14.92
C LEU A 183 30.92 20.92 -15.71
N PHE A 184 30.87 22.04 -14.99
CA PHE A 184 31.14 23.36 -15.53
C PHE A 184 32.24 24.03 -14.72
N LYS A 185 33.35 24.34 -15.36
CA LYS A 185 34.56 24.93 -14.73
C LYS A 185 35.04 24.09 -13.52
N GLY A 186 34.92 22.75 -13.58
CA GLY A 186 35.30 21.84 -12.50
C GLY A 186 34.24 21.62 -11.40
N TYR A 187 33.14 22.37 -11.43
CA TYR A 187 32.03 22.19 -10.48
C TYR A 187 30.93 21.29 -11.07
N LYS A 188 30.45 20.37 -10.27
CA LYS A 188 29.35 19.50 -10.67
C LYS A 188 28.04 20.32 -10.75
N VAL A 189 27.53 20.53 -11.96
CA VAL A 189 26.31 21.30 -12.23
C VAL A 189 25.12 20.42 -12.61
N GLY A 190 25.35 19.11 -12.86
CA GLY A 190 24.31 18.18 -13.23
C GLY A 190 24.83 16.76 -13.37
N ARG A 191 23.99 15.90 -13.92
CA ARG A 191 24.31 14.52 -14.28
C ARG A 191 23.53 14.07 -15.50
N VAL A 192 23.99 13.01 -16.13
CA VAL A 192 23.30 12.35 -17.24
C VAL A 192 22.19 11.48 -16.68
N GLU A 193 20.93 11.78 -16.97
CA GLU A 193 19.77 10.99 -16.48
C GLU A 193 19.54 9.74 -17.31
N SER A 194 19.65 9.83 -18.62
CA SER A 194 19.46 8.69 -19.54
C SER A 194 20.17 8.91 -20.84
N MET A 195 20.49 7.82 -21.52
CA MET A 195 21.04 7.81 -22.87
C MET A 195 20.17 6.95 -23.77
N GLN A 196 19.93 7.44 -24.97
CA GLN A 196 19.24 6.69 -26.04
C GLN A 196 20.13 6.69 -27.27
N PHE A 197 20.31 5.52 -27.85
CA PHE A 197 21.02 5.34 -29.12
C PHE A 197 19.99 5.15 -30.22
N ASN A 198 20.11 5.91 -31.30
CA ASN A 198 19.30 5.74 -32.50
C ASN A 198 20.00 4.80 -33.48
#